data_c6cdeef3141ee31308ffd90e375973eb
#
_entry.id   c6cdeef3141ee31308ffd90e375973eb
#
_cell.length_a   1.000
_cell.length_b   1.000
_cell.length_c   1.000
_cell.angle_alpha   90.00
_cell.angle_beta   90.00
_cell.angle_gamma   90.00
#
_symmetry.space_group_name_H-M   'P 1'
#
loop_
_entity.id
_entity.type
_entity.pdbx_description
1 polymer ?
#
loop_
_entity_poly.entity_id
_entity_poly.type
_entity_poly.pdbx_seq_one_letter_code
_entity_poly.pdbx_strand_id
1 'polypeptide(L)'
;MLSTELKGGLEILMRLRKEFLDAEEKYKQAKAAFEDYSREVLPDIMRQNGVYSVTTEDGLTANMTTKTHVNVTKSKIDRVCQWLSQNGGDFLIKRQYVVPKNVAEKLMDDGVDCAELTDVNTNSLKSFLLDKLGQRTGGLPDITVDQIPDGINFFQYDEVEFKK
;
A
#
# COMPACT_ATOMS: atom_id res chain seq x y z
N MET A 1 -49.06 -8.79 -14.51
CA MET A 1 -49.06 -8.09 -13.21
C MET A 1 -48.18 -8.85 -12.25
N LEU A 2 -47.34 -8.15 -11.47
CA LEU A 2 -46.55 -8.78 -10.40
C LEU A 2 -47.47 -9.22 -9.27
N SER A 3 -47.22 -10.41 -8.69
CA SER A 3 -48.00 -10.87 -7.52
C SER A 3 -47.79 -9.94 -6.30
N THR A 4 -48.75 -9.90 -5.40
CA THR A 4 -48.68 -9.06 -4.19
C THR A 4 -47.46 -9.44 -3.32
N GLU A 5 -47.17 -10.74 -3.23
CA GLU A 5 -46.01 -11.26 -2.50
C GLU A 5 -44.67 -10.77 -3.12
N LEU A 6 -44.59 -10.76 -4.46
CA LEU A 6 -43.38 -10.28 -5.14
C LEU A 6 -43.17 -8.78 -4.92
N LYS A 7 -44.26 -8.00 -4.92
CA LYS A 7 -44.18 -6.56 -4.60
C LYS A 7 -43.66 -6.33 -3.18
N GLY A 8 -44.27 -7.03 -2.19
CA GLY A 8 -43.85 -6.93 -0.79
C GLY A 8 -42.37 -7.35 -0.59
N GLY A 9 -41.96 -8.42 -1.27
CA GLY A 9 -40.55 -8.86 -1.24
C GLY A 9 -39.58 -7.81 -1.82
N LEU A 10 -39.97 -7.16 -2.91
CA LEU A 10 -39.17 -6.08 -3.51
C LEU A 10 -39.08 -4.84 -2.60
N GLU A 11 -40.16 -4.45 -1.95
CA GLU A 11 -40.15 -3.32 -1.00
C GLU A 11 -39.25 -3.60 0.20
N ILE A 12 -39.25 -4.81 0.74
CA ILE A 12 -38.36 -5.23 1.81
C ILE A 12 -36.89 -5.16 1.32
N LEU A 13 -36.60 -5.70 0.13
CA LEU A 13 -35.27 -5.69 -0.45
C LEU A 13 -34.74 -4.24 -0.67
N MET A 14 -35.61 -3.36 -1.17
CA MET A 14 -35.25 -1.94 -1.37
C MET A 14 -34.93 -1.24 -0.04
N ARG A 15 -35.72 -1.52 1.01
CA ARG A 15 -35.45 -1.00 2.35
C ARG A 15 -34.11 -1.50 2.90
N LEU A 16 -33.87 -2.81 2.87
CA LEU A 16 -32.62 -3.41 3.33
C LEU A 16 -31.41 -2.88 2.55
N ARG A 17 -31.56 -2.69 1.24
CA ARG A 17 -30.51 -2.08 0.42
C ARG A 17 -30.19 -0.65 0.86
N LYS A 18 -31.21 0.14 1.16
CA LYS A 18 -31.01 1.50 1.65
C LYS A 18 -30.28 1.50 3.01
N GLU A 19 -30.75 0.68 3.96
CA GLU A 19 -30.13 0.54 5.28
C GLU A 19 -28.65 0.10 5.16
N PHE A 20 -28.35 -0.82 4.26
CA PHE A 20 -26.98 -1.25 3.97
C PHE A 20 -26.11 -0.10 3.44
N LEU A 21 -26.59 0.66 2.45
CA LEU A 21 -25.86 1.79 1.89
C LEU A 21 -25.63 2.90 2.93
N ASP A 22 -26.64 3.19 3.75
CA ASP A 22 -26.53 4.18 4.83
C ASP A 22 -25.51 3.73 5.91
N ALA A 23 -25.47 2.43 6.22
CA ALA A 23 -24.49 1.86 7.15
C ALA A 23 -23.08 1.88 6.57
N GLU A 24 -22.93 1.57 5.29
CA GLU A 24 -21.65 1.63 4.58
C GLU A 24 -21.07 3.06 4.57
N GLU A 25 -21.91 4.05 4.30
CA GLU A 25 -21.51 5.46 4.31
C GLU A 25 -21.09 5.91 5.73
N LYS A 26 -21.85 5.57 6.76
CA LYS A 26 -21.47 5.85 8.14
C LYS A 26 -20.16 5.19 8.54
N TYR A 27 -19.94 3.94 8.10
CA TYR A 27 -18.68 3.24 8.33
C TYR A 27 -17.51 3.95 7.65
N LYS A 28 -17.67 4.37 6.38
CA LYS A 28 -16.63 5.12 5.65
C LYS A 28 -16.26 6.42 6.34
N GLN A 29 -17.26 7.18 6.80
CA GLN A 29 -17.04 8.44 7.53
C GLN A 29 -16.34 8.21 8.87
N ALA A 30 -16.77 7.24 9.66
CA ALA A 30 -16.16 6.90 10.93
C ALA A 30 -14.72 6.41 10.76
N LYS A 31 -14.48 5.59 9.72
CA LYS A 31 -13.16 5.10 9.37
C LYS A 31 -12.23 6.24 8.97
N ALA A 32 -12.69 7.15 8.09
CA ALA A 32 -11.90 8.30 7.66
C ALA A 32 -11.52 9.21 8.85
N ALA A 33 -12.47 9.51 9.72
CA ALA A 33 -12.22 10.32 10.93
C ALA A 33 -11.23 9.64 11.89
N PHE A 34 -11.32 8.32 12.05
CA PHE A 34 -10.37 7.54 12.86
C PHE A 34 -8.96 7.57 12.25
N GLU A 35 -8.84 7.33 10.93
CA GLU A 35 -7.56 7.34 10.24
C GLU A 35 -6.90 8.71 10.27
N ASP A 36 -7.65 9.77 10.04
CA ASP A 36 -7.19 11.16 10.10
C ASP A 36 -6.64 11.49 11.51
N TYR A 37 -7.45 11.21 12.54
CA TYR A 37 -7.04 11.49 13.92
C TYR A 37 -5.82 10.65 14.33
N SER A 38 -5.77 9.37 13.97
CA SER A 38 -4.67 8.46 14.33
C SER A 38 -3.36 8.75 13.60
N ARG A 39 -3.40 9.37 12.42
CA ARG A 39 -2.24 9.63 11.57
C ARG A 39 -1.73 11.08 11.65
N GLU A 40 -2.61 12.01 11.92
CA GLU A 40 -2.26 13.44 11.91
C GLU A 40 -2.33 14.05 13.30
N VAL A 41 -3.48 13.98 13.95
CA VAL A 41 -3.72 14.73 15.18
C VAL A 41 -3.01 14.12 16.39
N LEU A 42 -3.25 12.81 16.64
CA LEU A 42 -2.72 12.18 17.85
C LEU A 42 -1.19 12.01 17.83
N PRO A 43 -0.52 11.66 16.70
CA PRO A 43 0.93 11.64 16.65
C PRO A 43 1.57 12.99 16.94
N ASP A 44 0.96 14.10 16.48
CA ASP A 44 1.46 15.44 16.77
C ASP A 44 1.36 15.79 18.26
N ILE A 45 0.22 15.47 18.87
CA ILE A 45 0.03 15.66 20.33
C ILE A 45 1.05 14.83 21.11
N MET A 46 1.27 13.56 20.73
CA MET A 46 2.23 12.68 21.40
C MET A 46 3.66 13.21 21.28
N ARG A 47 4.07 13.66 20.09
CA ARG A 47 5.41 14.27 19.87
C ARG A 47 5.61 15.54 20.68
N GLN A 48 4.63 16.44 20.72
CA GLN A 48 4.69 17.67 21.51
C GLN A 48 4.86 17.41 23.02
N ASN A 49 4.31 16.29 23.50
CA ASN A 49 4.44 15.88 24.89
C ASN A 49 5.63 14.94 25.15
N GLY A 50 6.44 14.61 24.12
CA GLY A 50 7.58 13.69 24.25
C GLY A 50 7.18 12.24 24.58
N VAL A 51 5.96 11.84 24.22
CA VAL A 51 5.38 10.54 24.56
C VAL A 51 5.22 9.70 23.31
N TYR A 52 5.72 8.46 23.34
CA TYR A 52 5.63 7.51 22.22
C TYR A 52 4.69 6.33 22.50
N SER A 53 4.32 6.14 23.76
CA SER A 53 3.39 5.12 24.21
C SER A 53 2.60 5.60 25.42
N VAL A 54 1.29 5.36 25.42
CA VAL A 54 0.39 5.69 26.53
C VAL A 54 -0.55 4.54 26.77
N THR A 55 -0.70 4.15 28.02
CA THR A 55 -1.71 3.17 28.43
C THR A 55 -2.83 3.90 29.17
N THR A 56 -4.07 3.66 28.71
CA THR A 56 -5.27 4.21 29.36
C THR A 56 -5.59 3.42 30.64
N GLU A 57 -6.44 3.97 31.51
CA GLU A 57 -6.90 3.32 32.74
C GLU A 57 -7.57 1.96 32.48
N ASP A 58 -8.21 1.81 31.32
CA ASP A 58 -8.84 0.57 30.86
C ASP A 58 -7.84 -0.49 30.33
N GLY A 59 -6.54 -0.17 30.39
CA GLY A 59 -5.48 -1.08 29.92
C GLY A 59 -5.25 -1.10 28.41
N LEU A 60 -5.90 -0.20 27.65
CA LEU A 60 -5.66 -0.04 26.22
C LEU A 60 -4.36 0.76 26.01
N THR A 61 -3.42 0.23 25.25
CA THR A 61 -2.15 0.90 24.98
C THR A 61 -2.14 1.49 23.57
N ALA A 62 -1.93 2.80 23.49
CA ALA A 62 -1.71 3.54 22.26
C ALA A 62 -0.20 3.69 22.01
N ASN A 63 0.30 3.18 20.90
CA ASN A 63 1.71 3.26 20.51
C ASN A 63 1.84 4.03 19.19
N MET A 64 2.77 4.98 19.15
CA MET A 64 3.14 5.67 17.93
C MET A 64 4.12 4.80 17.13
N THR A 65 3.79 4.49 15.87
CA THR A 65 4.60 3.68 14.96
C THR A 65 4.78 4.40 13.64
N THR A 66 5.99 4.33 13.07
CA THR A 66 6.24 4.88 11.73
C THR A 66 5.84 3.88 10.65
N LYS A 67 4.94 4.28 9.77
CA LYS A 67 4.51 3.50 8.59
C LYS A 67 5.23 4.02 7.36
N THR A 68 5.74 3.09 6.55
CA THR A 68 6.37 3.41 5.26
C THR A 68 5.54 2.83 4.13
N HIS A 69 5.16 3.67 3.18
CA HIS A 69 4.49 3.28 1.96
C HIS A 69 5.39 3.47 0.75
N VAL A 70 5.42 2.45 -0.13
CA VAL A 70 6.13 2.50 -1.41
C VAL A 70 5.18 2.00 -2.49
N ASN A 71 5.07 2.77 -3.55
CA ASN A 71 4.32 2.40 -4.75
C ASN A 71 5.07 2.87 -5.99
N VAL A 72 4.93 2.14 -7.10
CA VAL A 72 5.55 2.46 -8.39
C VAL A 72 4.48 2.91 -9.38
N THR A 73 4.70 4.06 -9.97
CA THR A 73 3.83 4.59 -11.03
C THR A 73 4.13 3.87 -12.34
N LYS A 74 3.17 3.10 -12.87
CA LYS A 74 3.35 2.28 -14.07
C LYS A 74 3.86 3.06 -15.29
N SER A 75 3.41 4.29 -15.50
CA SER A 75 3.87 5.15 -16.60
C SER A 75 5.34 5.60 -16.48
N LYS A 76 5.97 5.40 -15.34
CA LYS A 76 7.37 5.78 -15.07
C LYS A 76 8.26 4.57 -14.77
N ILE A 77 7.77 3.36 -15.05
CA ILE A 77 8.44 2.11 -14.70
C ILE A 77 9.87 2.03 -15.28
N ASP A 78 10.09 2.49 -16.50
CA ASP A 78 11.41 2.45 -17.14
C ASP A 78 12.45 3.28 -16.39
N ARG A 79 12.04 4.47 -15.89
CA ARG A 79 12.89 5.35 -15.09
C ARG A 79 13.23 4.70 -13.73
N VAL A 80 12.24 4.03 -13.13
CA VAL A 80 12.43 3.29 -11.87
C VAL A 80 13.40 2.13 -12.10
N CYS A 81 13.24 1.36 -13.17
CA CYS A 81 14.15 0.26 -13.52
C CYS A 81 15.58 0.75 -13.76
N GLN A 82 15.75 1.85 -14.49
CA GLN A 82 17.08 2.46 -14.70
C GLN A 82 17.74 2.87 -13.39
N TRP A 83 16.98 3.53 -12.52
CA TRP A 83 17.48 3.95 -11.21
C TRP A 83 17.85 2.74 -10.35
N LEU A 84 17.02 1.69 -10.31
CA LEU A 84 17.31 0.45 -9.58
C LEU A 84 18.61 -0.20 -10.07
N SER A 85 18.83 -0.30 -11.39
CA SER A 85 20.05 -0.85 -11.95
C SER A 85 21.30 -0.07 -11.53
N GLN A 86 21.21 1.26 -11.50
CA GLN A 86 22.31 2.12 -11.07
C GLN A 86 22.63 2.02 -9.57
N ASN A 87 21.65 1.59 -8.75
CA ASN A 87 21.77 1.49 -7.29
C ASN A 87 21.86 0.06 -6.76
N GLY A 88 22.09 -0.93 -7.64
CA GLY A 88 22.24 -2.34 -7.26
C GLY A 88 20.93 -3.03 -6.92
N GLY A 89 19.81 -2.53 -7.45
CA GLY A 89 18.46 -3.06 -7.26
C GLY A 89 17.95 -3.91 -8.42
N ASP A 90 18.80 -4.40 -9.33
CA ASP A 90 18.41 -5.19 -10.52
C ASP A 90 17.58 -6.42 -10.14
N PHE A 91 17.86 -7.04 -9.02
CA PHE A 91 17.13 -8.22 -8.52
C PHE A 91 15.65 -7.95 -8.20
N LEU A 92 15.24 -6.68 -8.09
CA LEU A 92 13.85 -6.27 -7.88
C LEU A 92 13.06 -6.15 -9.19
N ILE A 93 13.76 -6.08 -10.32
CA ILE A 93 13.16 -5.88 -11.64
C ILE A 93 12.78 -7.25 -12.21
N LYS A 94 11.47 -7.48 -12.32
CA LYS A 94 10.95 -8.65 -13.04
C LYS A 94 10.66 -8.25 -14.48
N ARG A 95 11.32 -8.88 -15.43
CA ARG A 95 11.05 -8.72 -16.86
C ARG A 95 10.39 -9.98 -17.40
N GLN A 96 9.21 -9.83 -17.97
CA GLN A 96 8.50 -10.89 -18.67
C GLN A 96 8.28 -10.42 -20.10
N TYR A 97 8.66 -11.22 -21.09
CA TYR A 97 8.56 -10.88 -22.51
C TYR A 97 7.32 -11.51 -23.12
N VAL A 98 6.40 -10.72 -23.68
CA VAL A 98 5.26 -11.21 -24.44
C VAL A 98 5.70 -11.33 -25.91
N VAL A 99 5.75 -12.54 -26.40
CA VAL A 99 6.07 -12.82 -27.81
C VAL A 99 4.83 -13.33 -28.57
N PRO A 100 4.77 -13.17 -29.91
CA PRO A 100 3.71 -13.76 -30.72
C PRO A 100 3.55 -15.26 -30.46
N LYS A 101 2.31 -15.77 -30.50
CA LYS A 101 1.99 -17.16 -30.13
C LYS A 101 2.88 -18.19 -30.84
N ASN A 102 3.11 -18.02 -32.15
CA ASN A 102 3.96 -18.92 -32.97
C ASN A 102 5.45 -18.88 -32.55
N VAL A 103 5.92 -17.79 -31.97
CA VAL A 103 7.28 -17.68 -31.42
C VAL A 103 7.31 -18.29 -30.03
N ALA A 104 6.29 -18.00 -29.21
CA ALA A 104 6.15 -18.55 -27.86
C ALA A 104 6.12 -20.08 -27.88
N GLU A 105 5.36 -20.71 -28.81
CA GLU A 105 5.29 -22.17 -28.97
C GLU A 105 6.66 -22.76 -29.24
N LYS A 106 7.46 -22.17 -30.14
CA LYS A 106 8.83 -22.63 -30.41
C LYS A 106 9.77 -22.49 -29.22
N LEU A 107 9.66 -21.36 -28.49
CA LEU A 107 10.51 -21.12 -27.33
C LEU A 107 10.10 -22.00 -26.14
N MET A 108 8.81 -22.32 -26.01
CA MET A 108 8.32 -23.27 -24.99
C MET A 108 8.82 -24.69 -25.25
N ASP A 109 8.87 -25.11 -26.52
CA ASP A 109 9.45 -26.40 -26.91
C ASP A 109 10.95 -26.47 -26.55
N ASP A 110 11.65 -25.34 -26.59
CA ASP A 110 13.03 -25.18 -26.14
C ASP A 110 13.16 -24.93 -24.62
N GLY A 111 12.07 -24.99 -23.86
CA GLY A 111 12.05 -24.81 -22.38
C GLY A 111 12.13 -23.37 -21.90
N VAL A 112 11.83 -22.39 -22.77
CA VAL A 112 11.85 -20.96 -22.45
C VAL A 112 10.44 -20.45 -22.12
N ASP A 113 10.27 -19.83 -20.97
CA ASP A 113 9.00 -19.18 -20.60
C ASP A 113 8.87 -17.81 -21.30
N CYS A 114 7.76 -17.60 -22.02
CA CYS A 114 7.62 -16.53 -23.02
C CYS A 114 6.49 -15.52 -22.73
N ALA A 115 6.51 -14.86 -21.59
CA ALA A 115 5.65 -13.70 -21.34
C ALA A 115 6.47 -12.55 -20.74
N GLU A 116 6.54 -11.39 -21.38
CA GLU A 116 7.21 -10.25 -20.75
C GLU A 116 6.24 -9.21 -20.21
N LEU A 117 6.30 -8.98 -18.89
CA LEU A 117 5.76 -7.85 -18.17
C LEU A 117 6.88 -7.31 -17.29
N THR A 118 7.24 -6.05 -17.44
CA THR A 118 8.18 -5.43 -16.52
C THR A 118 7.42 -4.97 -15.28
N ASP A 119 7.78 -5.50 -14.14
CA ASP A 119 7.16 -5.17 -12.85
C ASP A 119 8.22 -5.10 -11.74
N VAL A 120 7.91 -4.35 -10.69
CA VAL A 120 8.75 -4.23 -9.50
C VAL A 120 7.91 -4.62 -8.28
N ASN A 121 8.40 -5.60 -7.52
CA ASN A 121 7.76 -5.99 -6.28
C ASN A 121 7.88 -4.86 -5.24
N THR A 122 6.75 -4.22 -4.91
CA THR A 122 6.70 -3.05 -4.03
C THR A 122 7.13 -3.35 -2.59
N ASN A 123 6.91 -4.57 -2.08
CA ASN A 123 7.35 -4.95 -0.74
C ASN A 123 8.88 -5.09 -0.66
N SER A 124 9.47 -5.73 -1.67
CA SER A 124 10.94 -5.84 -1.78
C SER A 124 11.58 -4.47 -2.03
N LEU A 125 10.94 -3.63 -2.87
CA LEU A 125 11.36 -2.26 -3.11
C LEU A 125 11.34 -1.42 -1.83
N LYS A 126 10.30 -1.54 -1.01
CA LYS A 126 10.21 -0.88 0.30
C LYS A 126 11.41 -1.26 1.19
N SER A 127 11.70 -2.56 1.30
CA SER A 127 12.83 -3.04 2.11
C SER A 127 14.16 -2.50 1.58
N PHE A 128 14.35 -2.54 0.27
CA PHE A 128 15.54 -2.00 -0.41
C PHE A 128 15.73 -0.50 -0.15
N LEU A 129 14.67 0.31 -0.27
CA LEU A 129 14.74 1.75 0.01
C LEU A 129 15.08 2.04 1.47
N LEU A 130 14.46 1.32 2.43
CA LEU A 130 14.76 1.49 3.85
C LEU A 130 16.21 1.12 4.20
N ASP A 131 16.77 0.08 3.55
CA ASP A 131 18.18 -0.28 3.71
C ASP A 131 19.09 0.82 3.14
N LYS A 132 18.80 1.32 1.91
CA LYS A 132 19.57 2.39 1.26
C LYS A 132 19.51 3.74 2.01
N LEU A 133 18.40 4.01 2.67
CA LEU A 133 18.24 5.20 3.53
C LEU A 133 18.83 5.02 4.94
N GLY A 134 19.46 3.86 5.23
CA GLY A 134 20.06 3.57 6.53
C GLY A 134 19.04 3.34 7.66
N GLN A 135 17.75 3.28 7.34
CA GLN A 135 16.68 3.24 8.35
C GLN A 135 16.42 1.85 8.93
N ARG A 136 16.89 0.80 8.27
CA ARG A 136 16.68 -0.58 8.72
C ARG A 136 17.85 -1.13 9.54
N THR A 137 19.06 -0.80 9.14
CA THR A 137 20.29 -1.33 9.73
C THR A 137 20.97 -0.37 10.69
N GLY A 138 20.47 0.88 10.81
CA GLY A 138 21.11 1.94 11.58
C GLY A 138 22.48 2.36 11.03
N GLY A 139 22.79 1.99 9.79
CA GLY A 139 24.01 2.39 9.08
C GLY A 139 23.95 3.80 8.50
N LEU A 140 25.04 4.24 7.89
CA LEU A 140 25.05 5.47 7.11
C LEU A 140 24.18 5.28 5.85
N PRO A 141 23.35 6.29 5.47
CA PRO A 141 22.54 6.20 4.28
C PRO A 141 23.41 6.24 3.00
N ASP A 142 23.12 5.34 2.06
CA ASP A 142 23.74 5.33 0.72
C ASP A 142 23.09 6.37 -0.20
N ILE A 143 21.80 6.69 0.06
CA ILE A 143 21.02 7.67 -0.70
C ILE A 143 20.19 8.55 0.23
N THR A 144 19.74 9.69 -0.28
CA THR A 144 18.76 10.56 0.38
C THR A 144 17.40 10.47 -0.31
N VAL A 145 16.33 10.92 0.35
CA VAL A 145 14.94 10.80 -0.17
C VAL A 145 14.77 11.54 -1.50
N ASP A 146 15.47 12.66 -1.70
CA ASP A 146 15.44 13.44 -2.93
C ASP A 146 16.13 12.74 -4.13
N GLN A 147 16.93 11.71 -3.88
CA GLN A 147 17.54 10.87 -4.91
C GLN A 147 16.64 9.73 -5.38
N ILE A 148 15.50 9.50 -4.71
CA ILE A 148 14.50 8.53 -5.15
C ILE A 148 13.79 9.08 -6.39
N PRO A 149 13.71 8.31 -7.50
CA PRO A 149 13.12 8.81 -8.75
C PRO A 149 11.63 9.08 -8.60
N ASP A 150 11.12 10.07 -9.31
CA ASP A 150 9.72 10.51 -9.32
C ASP A 150 8.69 9.44 -9.77
N GLY A 151 9.16 8.28 -10.23
CA GLY A 151 8.34 7.09 -10.51
C GLY A 151 8.03 6.24 -9.28
N ILE A 152 8.72 6.49 -8.15
CA ILE A 152 8.49 5.81 -6.88
C ILE A 152 7.82 6.80 -5.92
N ASN A 153 6.59 6.49 -5.54
CA ASN A 153 5.92 7.23 -4.47
C ASN A 153 6.38 6.67 -3.13
N PHE A 154 7.30 7.37 -2.49
CA PHE A 154 7.82 7.05 -1.15
C PHE A 154 7.35 8.10 -0.16
N PHE A 155 6.66 7.69 0.89
CA PHE A 155 6.30 8.56 1.99
C PHE A 155 6.24 7.79 3.31
N GLN A 156 6.51 8.49 4.39
CA GLN A 156 6.46 7.99 5.75
C GLN A 156 5.53 8.87 6.58
N TYR A 157 4.81 8.26 7.48
CA TYR A 157 4.00 8.95 8.48
C TYR A 157 3.98 8.16 9.77
N ASP A 158 3.77 8.84 10.87
CA ASP A 158 3.56 8.20 12.16
C ASP A 158 2.07 7.90 12.32
N GLU A 159 1.77 6.73 12.82
CA GLU A 159 0.41 6.27 13.09
C GLU A 159 0.32 5.78 14.53
N VAL A 160 -0.77 6.11 15.21
CA VAL A 160 -1.03 5.58 16.54
C VAL A 160 -1.86 4.31 16.43
N GLU A 161 -1.29 3.21 16.90
CA GLU A 161 -1.94 1.91 16.96
C GLU A 161 -2.31 1.55 18.39
N PHE A 162 -3.49 0.95 18.56
CA PHE A 162 -3.95 0.44 19.84
C PHE A 162 -3.66 -1.07 19.93
N LYS A 163 -3.07 -1.46 21.06
CA LYS A 163 -2.85 -2.87 21.41
C LYS A 163 -3.55 -3.16 22.73
N LYS A 164 -4.20 -4.30 22.78
CA LYS A 164 -4.74 -4.90 24.02
C LYS A 164 -3.68 -5.70 24.71
#